data_1b1939b5502fee4b7503a6e3f5c5893d
#
_entry.id   1b1939b5502fee4b7503a6e3f5c5893d
#
_cell.length_a   1.000
_cell.length_b   1.000
_cell.length_c   1.000
_cell.angle_alpha   90.00
_cell.angle_beta   90.00
_cell.angle_gamma   90.00
#
_symmetry.space_group_name_H-M   'P 1'
#
loop_
_entity.id
_entity.type
_entity.pdbx_description
1 polymer ?
#
loop_
_entity_poly.entity_id
_entity_poly.type
_entity_poly.pdbx_seq_one_letter_code
_entity_poly.pdbx_strand_id
1 'polypeptide(L)'
;MEISVVIPARNEAPNIAPLVAEIRAALDGRADYEIVYVDDGSSDGTADAVRAVMADFPRLKLLRHAASCGQSAAIRTGVLGATGLWIATLDADGQNDPADIPRLWSAAQAMRDDRLLITGFRQKRRDTLVKRLSSRIANAVRGRMLKDKTPDTGCGLKLLRRELYLMLPFFDHNHRFLPALVLREGGTVISEPVNHRPRQRGVSNYGLFDRLWVGIVDLFGVMWLMRRGKNPVLVAENEAETEAARRGKMGVRA
;
A
#
# COMPACT_ATOMS: atom_id res chain seq x y z
N MET A 1 1.52 18.25 -4.29
CA MET A 1 2.15 16.92 -4.46
C MET A 1 1.23 15.98 -5.19
N GLU A 2 1.74 15.28 -6.21
CA GLU A 2 0.97 14.29 -6.96
C GLU A 2 1.06 12.92 -6.27
N ILE A 3 2.26 12.55 -5.82
CA ILE A 3 2.55 11.24 -5.21
C ILE A 3 3.22 11.42 -3.84
N SER A 4 2.75 10.67 -2.85
CA SER A 4 3.50 10.44 -1.62
C SER A 4 3.95 8.98 -1.56
N VAL A 5 5.25 8.76 -1.50
CA VAL A 5 5.83 7.42 -1.31
C VAL A 5 5.91 7.16 0.18
N VAL A 6 5.06 6.26 0.69
CA VAL A 6 4.94 5.92 2.12
C VAL A 6 5.71 4.65 2.41
N ILE A 7 6.67 4.73 3.34
CA ILE A 7 7.61 3.66 3.64
C ILE A 7 7.62 3.39 5.15
N PRO A 8 6.94 2.32 5.61
CA PRO A 8 7.10 1.83 6.97
C PRO A 8 8.48 1.20 7.14
N ALA A 9 9.23 1.57 8.16
CA ALA A 9 10.57 1.07 8.42
C ALA A 9 10.72 0.63 9.88
N ARG A 10 11.37 -0.51 10.10
CA ARG A 10 11.78 -0.95 11.43
C ARG A 10 13.10 -1.69 11.34
N ASN A 11 14.15 -1.10 11.93
CA ASN A 11 15.52 -1.63 11.91
C ASN A 11 16.04 -1.83 10.48
N GLU A 12 15.95 -0.76 9.67
CA GLU A 12 16.32 -0.76 8.25
C GLU A 12 17.36 0.33 7.91
N ALA A 13 18.13 0.80 8.89
CA ALA A 13 19.13 1.88 8.71
C ALA A 13 20.01 1.73 7.44
N PRO A 14 20.57 0.54 7.12
CA PRO A 14 21.42 0.37 5.94
C PRO A 14 20.71 0.52 4.59
N ASN A 15 19.38 0.46 4.58
CA ASN A 15 18.57 0.52 3.35
C ASN A 15 18.05 1.92 3.04
N ILE A 16 18.11 2.87 3.99
CA ILE A 16 17.47 4.19 3.87
C ILE A 16 18.05 5.00 2.69
N ALA A 17 19.33 5.31 2.73
CA ALA A 17 19.96 6.15 1.71
C ALA A 17 19.90 5.53 0.29
N PRO A 18 20.18 4.23 0.09
CA PRO A 18 20.03 3.60 -1.21
C PRO A 18 18.59 3.66 -1.74
N LEU A 19 17.59 3.36 -0.91
CA LEU A 19 16.20 3.35 -1.35
C LEU A 19 15.70 4.77 -1.70
N VAL A 20 16.08 5.79 -0.93
CA VAL A 20 15.76 7.19 -1.27
C VAL A 20 16.41 7.59 -2.59
N ALA A 21 17.67 7.22 -2.83
CA ALA A 21 18.35 7.50 -4.09
C ALA A 21 17.64 6.84 -5.30
N GLU A 22 17.16 5.61 -5.14
CA GLU A 22 16.41 4.90 -6.19
C GLU A 22 15.03 5.53 -6.44
N ILE A 23 14.32 5.97 -5.39
CA ILE A 23 13.03 6.68 -5.55
C ILE A 23 13.25 8.00 -6.29
N ARG A 24 14.30 8.75 -5.94
CA ARG A 24 14.67 9.98 -6.65
C ARG A 24 14.97 9.69 -8.13
N ALA A 25 15.77 8.70 -8.42
CA ALA A 25 16.07 8.32 -9.81
C ALA A 25 14.82 7.92 -10.61
N ALA A 26 13.81 7.33 -9.94
CA ALA A 26 12.56 6.96 -10.57
C ALA A 26 11.61 8.13 -10.81
N LEU A 27 11.56 9.14 -9.89
CA LEU A 27 10.53 10.17 -9.88
C LEU A 27 11.01 11.59 -10.19
N ASP A 28 12.31 11.92 -10.02
CA ASP A 28 12.83 13.25 -10.33
C ASP A 28 12.59 13.60 -11.78
N GLY A 29 12.00 14.79 -12.01
CA GLY A 29 11.61 15.27 -13.33
C GLY A 29 10.39 14.61 -13.98
N ARG A 30 9.75 13.64 -13.29
CA ARG A 30 8.57 12.90 -13.81
C ARG A 30 7.29 13.19 -13.05
N ALA A 31 7.39 13.48 -11.75
CA ALA A 31 6.25 13.75 -10.88
C ALA A 31 6.62 14.76 -9.80
N ASP A 32 5.63 15.49 -9.30
CA ASP A 32 5.74 16.23 -8.05
C ASP A 32 5.45 15.29 -6.88
N TYR A 33 6.47 14.93 -6.10
CA TYR A 33 6.38 13.88 -5.08
C TYR A 33 7.07 14.24 -3.77
N GLU A 34 6.70 13.53 -2.72
CA GLU A 34 7.36 13.47 -1.43
C GLU A 34 7.63 12.02 -1.01
N ILE A 35 8.54 11.83 -0.08
CA ILE A 35 8.79 10.56 0.57
C ILE A 35 8.43 10.70 2.05
N VAL A 36 7.63 9.79 2.58
CA VAL A 36 7.22 9.75 3.98
C VAL A 36 7.71 8.46 4.61
N TYR A 37 8.82 8.51 5.33
CA TYR A 37 9.28 7.41 6.16
C TYR A 37 8.55 7.41 7.49
N VAL A 38 8.12 6.23 7.92
CA VAL A 38 7.55 6.01 9.26
C VAL A 38 8.44 5.02 9.99
N ASP A 39 9.23 5.51 10.93
CA ASP A 39 10.03 4.70 11.83
C ASP A 39 9.14 4.09 12.92
N ASP A 40 8.86 2.81 12.79
CA ASP A 40 7.99 2.05 13.70
C ASP A 40 8.77 1.54 14.94
N GLY A 41 9.31 2.48 15.72
CA GLY A 41 9.99 2.17 16.97
C GLY A 41 11.28 1.37 16.77
N SER A 42 12.12 1.77 15.82
CA SER A 42 13.42 1.14 15.60
C SER A 42 14.36 1.32 16.79
N SER A 43 15.18 0.31 17.02
CA SER A 43 16.24 0.29 18.04
C SER A 43 17.65 0.46 17.45
N ASP A 44 17.77 0.53 16.12
CA ASP A 44 19.01 0.82 15.39
C ASP A 44 19.09 2.31 14.97
N GLY A 45 20.01 2.67 14.13
CA GLY A 45 20.17 4.02 13.58
C GLY A 45 19.17 4.41 12.47
N THR A 46 18.02 3.74 12.30
CA THR A 46 17.07 4.01 11.20
C THR A 46 16.63 5.47 11.15
N ALA A 47 16.18 6.04 12.28
CA ALA A 47 15.74 7.43 12.33
C ALA A 47 16.86 8.42 12.00
N ASP A 48 18.08 8.14 12.44
CA ASP A 48 19.23 9.01 12.18
C ASP A 48 19.67 8.92 10.72
N ALA A 49 19.60 7.74 10.12
CA ALA A 49 19.83 7.57 8.69
C ALA A 49 18.83 8.36 7.85
N VAL A 50 17.55 8.39 8.23
CA VAL A 50 16.53 9.21 7.53
C VAL A 50 16.85 10.70 7.70
N ARG A 51 17.18 11.17 8.92
CA ARG A 51 17.54 12.59 9.18
C ARG A 51 18.76 13.04 8.37
N ALA A 52 19.75 12.18 8.24
CA ALA A 52 20.93 12.46 7.43
C ALA A 52 20.57 12.75 5.97
N VAL A 53 19.67 11.96 5.38
CA VAL A 53 19.20 12.17 4.00
C VAL A 53 18.27 13.39 3.89
N MET A 54 17.49 13.71 4.93
CA MET A 54 16.60 14.88 4.95
C MET A 54 17.38 16.20 4.80
N ALA A 55 18.64 16.26 5.24
CA ALA A 55 19.47 17.46 5.12
C ALA A 55 19.65 17.90 3.65
N ASP A 56 19.73 16.94 2.74
CA ASP A 56 19.94 17.18 1.29
C ASP A 56 18.66 17.01 0.45
N PHE A 57 17.56 16.58 1.07
CA PHE A 57 16.31 16.32 0.37
C PHE A 57 15.09 16.77 1.18
N PRO A 58 14.67 18.06 1.08
CA PRO A 58 13.56 18.63 1.87
C PRO A 58 12.18 17.99 1.65
N ARG A 59 12.01 17.21 0.57
CA ARG A 59 10.76 16.46 0.28
C ARG A 59 10.69 15.11 1.00
N LEU A 60 11.68 14.78 1.82
CA LEU A 60 11.68 13.62 2.71
C LEU A 60 11.15 14.02 4.08
N LYS A 61 10.15 13.30 4.58
CA LYS A 61 9.57 13.45 5.91
C LYS A 61 9.85 12.21 6.75
N LEU A 62 10.12 12.43 8.04
CA LEU A 62 10.23 11.38 9.05
C LEU A 62 9.10 11.50 10.07
N LEU A 63 8.32 10.46 10.22
CA LEU A 63 7.37 10.26 11.30
C LEU A 63 7.88 9.13 12.19
N ARG A 64 7.65 9.19 13.50
CA ARG A 64 8.18 8.19 14.43
C ARG A 64 7.12 7.72 15.41
N HIS A 65 7.06 6.41 15.63
CA HIS A 65 6.34 5.81 16.74
C HIS A 65 7.28 5.66 17.95
N ALA A 66 6.76 5.87 19.15
CA ALA A 66 7.52 5.66 20.39
C ALA A 66 7.88 4.18 20.62
N ALA A 67 7.03 3.29 20.12
CA ALA A 67 7.21 1.84 20.14
C ALA A 67 6.60 1.25 18.86
N SER A 68 6.99 0.03 18.50
CA SER A 68 6.44 -0.64 17.31
C SER A 68 4.94 -0.89 17.46
N CYS A 69 4.19 -0.39 16.48
CA CYS A 69 2.74 -0.56 16.34
C CYS A 69 2.35 -1.46 15.15
N GLY A 70 3.35 -1.96 14.42
CA GLY A 70 3.17 -2.83 13.26
C GLY A 70 3.01 -2.07 11.93
N GLN A 71 3.22 -2.83 10.85
CA GLN A 71 3.28 -2.29 9.49
C GLN A 71 2.02 -1.52 9.07
N SER A 72 0.82 -2.03 9.44
CA SER A 72 -0.44 -1.36 9.10
C SER A 72 -0.59 0.00 9.77
N ALA A 73 -0.21 0.10 11.06
CA ALA A 73 -0.24 1.36 11.78
C ALA A 73 0.78 2.35 11.19
N ALA A 74 1.98 1.87 10.85
CA ALA A 74 3.01 2.69 10.24
C ALA A 74 2.57 3.22 8.85
N ILE A 75 1.99 2.37 7.99
CA ILE A 75 1.44 2.82 6.70
C ILE A 75 0.35 3.89 6.94
N ARG A 76 -0.60 3.65 7.86
CA ARG A 76 -1.66 4.62 8.16
C ARG A 76 -1.10 5.95 8.65
N THR A 77 -0.14 5.93 9.57
CA THR A 77 0.54 7.14 10.05
C THR A 77 1.19 7.89 8.88
N GLY A 78 1.85 7.19 7.97
CA GLY A 78 2.44 7.77 6.78
C GLY A 78 1.40 8.40 5.86
N VAL A 79 0.27 7.73 5.61
CA VAL A 79 -0.82 8.26 4.77
C VAL A 79 -1.48 9.50 5.40
N LEU A 80 -1.64 9.52 6.72
CA LEU A 80 -2.16 10.69 7.44
C LEU A 80 -1.21 11.89 7.31
N GLY A 81 0.11 11.67 7.39
CA GLY A 81 1.14 12.71 7.22
C GLY A 81 1.47 13.07 5.77
N ALA A 82 0.96 12.31 4.80
CA ALA A 82 1.14 12.52 3.38
C ALA A 82 0.26 13.66 2.85
N THR A 83 0.74 14.37 1.80
CA THR A 83 0.01 15.45 1.14
C THR A 83 -0.30 15.17 -0.33
N GLY A 84 0.27 14.11 -0.90
CA GLY A 84 0.05 13.72 -2.29
C GLY A 84 -1.35 13.16 -2.53
N LEU A 85 -1.85 13.37 -3.73
CA LEU A 85 -3.13 12.81 -4.18
C LEU A 85 -3.10 11.28 -4.26
N TRP A 86 -1.95 10.74 -4.66
CA TRP A 86 -1.70 9.31 -4.75
C TRP A 86 -0.73 8.85 -3.68
N ILE A 87 -0.99 7.69 -3.11
CA ILE A 87 -0.10 7.01 -2.19
C ILE A 87 0.53 5.82 -2.91
N ALA A 88 1.86 5.81 -2.97
CA ALA A 88 2.63 4.64 -3.35
C ALA A 88 3.24 4.03 -2.07
N THR A 89 2.87 2.81 -1.70
CA THR A 89 3.50 2.12 -0.57
C THR A 89 4.71 1.33 -1.02
N LEU A 90 5.77 1.30 -0.23
CA LEU A 90 6.98 0.48 -0.45
C LEU A 90 7.45 -0.10 0.88
N ASP A 91 8.00 -1.32 0.84
CA ASP A 91 8.72 -1.87 1.98
C ASP A 91 10.14 -1.27 2.06
N ALA A 92 10.65 -1.00 3.26
CA ALA A 92 11.94 -0.36 3.48
C ALA A 92 13.16 -1.27 3.20
N ASP A 93 12.95 -2.56 2.96
CA ASP A 93 13.99 -3.58 2.81
C ASP A 93 14.65 -3.63 1.42
N GLY A 94 14.25 -2.74 0.51
CA GLY A 94 14.77 -2.63 -0.85
C GLY A 94 14.38 -3.78 -1.80
N GLN A 95 13.43 -4.65 -1.41
CA GLN A 95 12.98 -5.74 -2.28
C GLN A 95 12.04 -5.26 -3.39
N ASN A 96 11.26 -4.21 -3.15
CA ASN A 96 10.46 -3.56 -4.18
C ASN A 96 11.33 -2.60 -5.00
N ASP A 97 11.14 -2.57 -6.31
CA ASP A 97 11.85 -1.67 -7.20
C ASP A 97 11.08 -0.35 -7.38
N PRO A 98 11.61 0.80 -6.92
CA PRO A 98 10.95 2.10 -7.11
C PRO A 98 10.77 2.48 -8.58
N ALA A 99 11.55 1.92 -9.49
CA ALA A 99 11.42 2.16 -10.93
C ALA A 99 10.08 1.71 -11.52
N ASP A 100 9.33 0.87 -10.80
CA ASP A 100 7.97 0.49 -11.19
C ASP A 100 6.91 1.56 -10.88
N ILE A 101 7.17 2.50 -9.94
CA ILE A 101 6.17 3.51 -9.51
C ILE A 101 5.66 4.36 -10.70
N PRO A 102 6.50 4.93 -11.58
CA PRO A 102 6.02 5.75 -12.70
C PRO A 102 5.07 5.00 -13.63
N ARG A 103 5.32 3.71 -13.87
CA ARG A 103 4.48 2.87 -14.73
C ARG A 103 3.11 2.62 -14.09
N LEU A 104 3.08 2.28 -12.79
CA LEU A 104 1.84 2.11 -12.07
C LEU A 104 1.03 3.41 -12.04
N TRP A 105 1.70 4.55 -11.82
CA TRP A 105 1.07 5.85 -11.79
C TRP A 105 0.49 6.26 -13.14
N SER A 106 1.22 6.04 -14.24
CA SER A 106 0.71 6.30 -15.59
C SER A 106 -0.52 5.43 -15.90
N ALA A 107 -0.52 4.15 -15.49
CA ALA A 107 -1.67 3.27 -15.63
C ALA A 107 -2.88 3.79 -14.83
N ALA A 108 -2.66 4.27 -13.59
CA ALA A 108 -3.71 4.82 -12.75
C ALA A 108 -4.32 6.10 -13.36
N GLN A 109 -3.49 6.99 -13.90
CA GLN A 109 -3.97 8.22 -14.56
C GLN A 109 -4.81 7.93 -15.82
N ALA A 110 -4.42 6.93 -16.60
CA ALA A 110 -5.14 6.54 -17.80
C ALA A 110 -6.56 6.02 -17.52
N MET A 111 -6.77 5.37 -16.36
CA MET A 111 -8.06 4.80 -15.98
C MET A 111 -9.07 5.81 -15.46
N ARG A 112 -8.64 6.97 -14.97
CA ARG A 112 -9.49 8.02 -14.42
C ARG A 112 -10.51 7.54 -13.37
N ASP A 113 -10.10 6.55 -12.57
CA ASP A 113 -10.93 5.96 -11.51
C ASP A 113 -10.34 6.36 -10.15
N ASP A 114 -11.10 7.16 -9.38
CA ASP A 114 -10.67 7.62 -8.05
C ASP A 114 -10.73 6.53 -6.98
N ARG A 115 -11.41 5.41 -7.26
CA ARG A 115 -11.47 4.24 -6.38
C ARG A 115 -10.59 3.08 -6.85
N LEU A 116 -9.57 3.39 -7.62
CA LEU A 116 -8.62 2.42 -8.15
C LEU A 116 -7.54 2.08 -7.12
N LEU A 117 -7.26 0.79 -6.97
CA LEU A 117 -6.04 0.25 -6.38
C LEU A 117 -5.26 -0.50 -7.45
N ILE A 118 -4.01 -0.10 -7.68
CA ILE A 118 -3.06 -0.92 -8.42
C ILE A 118 -2.15 -1.61 -7.40
N THR A 119 -2.11 -2.93 -7.44
CA THR A 119 -1.21 -3.74 -6.60
C THR A 119 -0.15 -4.40 -7.46
N GLY A 120 1.10 -4.30 -7.06
CA GLY A 120 2.17 -5.05 -7.69
C GLY A 120 2.01 -6.56 -7.46
N PHE A 121 2.41 -7.37 -8.42
CA PHE A 121 2.60 -8.80 -8.20
C PHE A 121 3.96 -9.28 -8.71
N ARG A 122 4.59 -10.14 -7.91
CA ARG A 122 5.95 -10.63 -8.16
C ARG A 122 5.91 -11.85 -9.07
N GLN A 123 6.29 -11.68 -10.36
CA GLN A 123 6.26 -12.76 -11.34
C GLN A 123 7.26 -13.88 -11.05
N LYS A 124 8.47 -13.53 -10.63
CA LYS A 124 9.58 -14.48 -10.43
C LYS A 124 9.91 -14.61 -8.93
N ARG A 125 9.11 -15.39 -8.20
CA ARG A 125 9.45 -15.74 -6.80
C ARG A 125 10.46 -16.89 -6.80
N ARG A 126 11.62 -16.67 -6.21
CA ARG A 126 12.63 -17.71 -5.94
C ARG A 126 12.30 -18.48 -4.65
N ASP A 127 11.03 -18.83 -4.45
CA ASP A 127 10.58 -19.60 -3.29
C ASP A 127 10.74 -21.09 -3.53
N THR A 128 10.96 -21.86 -2.45
CA THR A 128 10.91 -23.33 -2.51
C THR A 128 9.55 -23.83 -2.99
N LEU A 129 9.50 -25.03 -3.58
CA LEU A 129 8.26 -25.62 -4.09
C LEU A 129 7.15 -25.68 -3.04
N VAL A 130 7.49 -26.01 -1.79
CA VAL A 130 6.55 -26.06 -0.66
C VAL A 130 5.96 -24.68 -0.36
N LYS A 131 6.79 -23.62 -0.29
CA LYS A 131 6.33 -22.24 -0.08
C LYS A 131 5.47 -21.74 -1.24
N ARG A 132 5.77 -22.11 -2.47
CA ARG A 132 4.96 -21.77 -3.65
C ARG A 132 3.58 -22.43 -3.61
N LEU A 133 3.52 -23.71 -3.25
CA LEU A 133 2.26 -24.46 -3.18
C LEU A 133 1.38 -23.94 -2.03
N SER A 134 1.94 -23.78 -0.82
CA SER A 134 1.20 -23.25 0.33
C SER A 134 0.69 -21.82 0.08
N SER A 135 1.49 -20.97 -0.56
CA SER A 135 1.08 -19.61 -0.94
C SER A 135 -0.04 -19.63 -2.00
N ARG A 136 -0.01 -20.55 -2.98
CA ARG A 136 -1.08 -20.71 -3.97
C ARG A 136 -2.38 -21.15 -3.33
N ILE A 137 -2.34 -22.13 -2.43
CA ILE A 137 -3.52 -22.62 -1.71
C ILE A 137 -4.10 -21.49 -0.84
N ALA A 138 -3.27 -20.82 -0.05
CA ALA A 138 -3.71 -19.70 0.78
C ALA A 138 -4.35 -18.57 -0.04
N ASN A 139 -3.73 -18.19 -1.17
CA ASN A 139 -4.29 -17.18 -2.07
C ASN A 139 -5.60 -17.63 -2.75
N ALA A 140 -5.71 -18.90 -3.13
CA ALA A 140 -6.95 -19.45 -3.72
C ALA A 140 -8.10 -19.46 -2.70
N VAL A 141 -7.83 -19.88 -1.45
CA VAL A 141 -8.81 -19.86 -0.36
C VAL A 141 -9.25 -18.43 -0.07
N ARG A 142 -8.30 -17.53 0.13
CA ARG A 142 -8.60 -16.12 0.36
C ARG A 142 -9.39 -15.50 -0.80
N GLY A 143 -8.92 -15.67 -2.03
CA GLY A 143 -9.57 -15.12 -3.22
C GLY A 143 -11.01 -15.61 -3.39
N ARG A 144 -11.29 -16.87 -3.01
CA ARG A 144 -12.65 -17.43 -3.03
C ARG A 144 -13.52 -16.86 -1.92
N MET A 145 -12.97 -16.67 -0.72
CA MET A 145 -13.69 -16.13 0.45
C MET A 145 -13.97 -14.63 0.33
N LEU A 146 -13.01 -13.86 -0.16
CA LEU A 146 -13.09 -12.41 -0.27
C LEU A 146 -13.51 -11.91 -1.66
N LYS A 147 -13.65 -12.82 -2.64
CA LYS A 147 -13.92 -12.51 -4.05
C LYS A 147 -12.88 -11.59 -4.69
N ASP A 148 -11.69 -11.60 -4.13
CA ASP A 148 -10.55 -10.80 -4.55
C ASP A 148 -9.66 -11.68 -5.45
N LYS A 149 -9.46 -11.26 -6.69
CA LYS A 149 -8.67 -11.99 -7.69
C LYS A 149 -7.19 -11.61 -7.67
N THR A 150 -6.70 -10.96 -6.60
CA THR A 150 -5.33 -10.48 -6.50
C THR A 150 -4.35 -11.65 -6.33
N PRO A 151 -3.38 -11.83 -7.23
CA PRO A 151 -2.47 -12.98 -7.21
C PRO A 151 -1.41 -12.88 -6.09
N ASP A 152 -1.06 -11.65 -5.64
CA ASP A 152 -0.02 -11.40 -4.63
C ASP A 152 -0.36 -10.22 -3.74
N THR A 153 -1.13 -10.45 -2.68
CA THR A 153 -1.47 -9.39 -1.71
C THR A 153 -0.33 -9.02 -0.77
N GLY A 154 0.71 -9.85 -0.71
CA GLY A 154 1.90 -9.60 0.10
C GLY A 154 2.93 -8.68 -0.57
N CYS A 155 2.68 -8.18 -1.79
CA CYS A 155 3.55 -7.19 -2.41
C CYS A 155 3.42 -5.85 -1.70
N GLY A 156 4.55 -5.26 -1.25
CA GLY A 156 4.59 -3.96 -0.58
C GLY A 156 4.23 -2.79 -1.51
N LEU A 157 4.54 -2.93 -2.81
CA LEU A 157 4.26 -1.88 -3.79
C LEU A 157 2.78 -1.87 -4.18
N LYS A 158 2.08 -0.82 -3.77
CA LYS A 158 0.68 -0.55 -4.09
C LYS A 158 0.51 0.93 -4.38
N LEU A 159 -0.39 1.26 -5.30
CA LEU A 159 -0.74 2.63 -5.65
C LEU A 159 -2.25 2.83 -5.57
N LEU A 160 -2.69 3.83 -4.82
CA LEU A 160 -4.11 4.20 -4.69
C LEU A 160 -4.25 5.67 -4.30
N ARG A 161 -5.45 6.24 -4.47
CA ARG A 161 -5.75 7.59 -3.98
C ARG A 161 -5.67 7.63 -2.45
N ARG A 162 -5.10 8.75 -1.93
CA ARG A 162 -5.02 9.01 -0.49
C ARG A 162 -6.41 8.97 0.17
N GLU A 163 -7.38 9.62 -0.44
CA GLU A 163 -8.76 9.65 0.05
C GLU A 163 -9.37 8.25 0.13
N LEU A 164 -9.19 7.43 -0.92
CA LEU A 164 -9.63 6.05 -0.91
C LEU A 164 -9.03 5.28 0.27
N TYR A 165 -7.72 5.38 0.50
CA TYR A 165 -7.08 4.70 1.64
C TYR A 165 -7.70 5.12 2.98
N LEU A 166 -7.96 6.41 3.17
CA LEU A 166 -8.52 6.95 4.41
C LEU A 166 -9.98 6.54 4.66
N MET A 167 -10.73 6.22 3.59
CA MET A 167 -12.10 5.68 3.68
C MET A 167 -12.14 4.21 4.11
N LEU A 168 -11.04 3.45 3.89
CA LEU A 168 -11.02 2.02 4.19
C LEU A 168 -11.02 1.76 5.69
N PRO A 169 -11.70 0.70 6.15
CA PRO A 169 -11.64 0.27 7.55
C PRO A 169 -10.21 0.00 7.99
N PHE A 170 -9.83 0.57 9.12
CA PHE A 170 -8.52 0.34 9.71
C PHE A 170 -8.59 -0.74 10.80
N PHE A 171 -7.69 -1.71 10.70
CA PHE A 171 -7.38 -2.72 11.71
C PHE A 171 -5.94 -3.20 11.50
N ASP A 172 -5.36 -3.87 12.49
CA ASP A 172 -4.00 -4.41 12.31
C ASP A 172 -3.98 -5.45 11.17
N HIS A 173 -2.90 -5.51 10.42
CA HIS A 173 -2.72 -6.29 9.18
C HIS A 173 -3.62 -5.90 7.99
N ASN A 174 -4.39 -4.80 8.05
CA ASN A 174 -5.27 -4.38 6.95
C ASN A 174 -4.52 -4.18 5.61
N HIS A 175 -3.22 -3.85 5.66
CA HIS A 175 -2.38 -3.68 4.46
C HIS A 175 -2.37 -4.93 3.54
N ARG A 176 -2.65 -6.13 4.08
CA ARG A 176 -2.77 -7.39 3.33
C ARG A 176 -4.12 -7.56 2.66
N PHE A 177 -5.11 -6.82 3.10
CA PHE A 177 -6.50 -6.93 2.67
C PHE A 177 -6.98 -5.73 1.86
N LEU A 178 -6.09 -4.78 1.54
CA LEU A 178 -6.45 -3.59 0.76
C LEU A 178 -7.25 -3.91 -0.52
N PRO A 179 -6.90 -4.95 -1.31
CA PRO A 179 -7.71 -5.31 -2.48
C PRO A 179 -9.17 -5.62 -2.13
N ALA A 180 -9.41 -6.45 -1.12
CA ALA A 180 -10.76 -6.80 -0.68
C ALA A 180 -11.51 -5.57 -0.12
N LEU A 181 -10.82 -4.72 0.66
CA LEU A 181 -11.41 -3.52 1.24
C LEU A 181 -11.80 -2.50 0.17
N VAL A 182 -10.97 -2.33 -0.87
CA VAL A 182 -11.29 -1.46 -2.02
C VAL A 182 -12.49 -1.98 -2.79
N LEU A 183 -12.57 -3.29 -3.06
CA LEU A 183 -13.75 -3.91 -3.69
C LEU A 183 -15.02 -3.72 -2.85
N ARG A 184 -14.91 -3.76 -1.52
CA ARG A 184 -16.03 -3.48 -0.60
C ARG A 184 -16.57 -2.07 -0.78
N GLU A 185 -15.71 -1.09 -0.98
CA GLU A 185 -16.09 0.31 -1.24
C GLU A 185 -16.54 0.56 -2.69
N GLY A 186 -16.70 -0.49 -3.49
CA GLY A 186 -17.12 -0.41 -4.89
C GLY A 186 -16.00 0.08 -5.82
N GLY A 187 -14.75 -0.03 -5.41
CA GLY A 187 -13.59 0.35 -6.22
C GLY A 187 -13.10 -0.78 -7.13
N THR A 188 -12.11 -0.45 -7.94
CA THR A 188 -11.46 -1.34 -8.91
C THR A 188 -10.09 -1.76 -8.41
N VAL A 189 -9.73 -3.03 -8.62
CA VAL A 189 -8.39 -3.55 -8.26
C VAL A 189 -7.72 -4.13 -9.50
N ILE A 190 -6.52 -3.65 -9.80
CA ILE A 190 -5.68 -4.15 -10.89
C ILE A 190 -4.37 -4.67 -10.32
N SER A 191 -3.90 -5.78 -10.90
CA SER A 191 -2.62 -6.37 -10.54
C SER A 191 -1.63 -6.18 -11.68
N GLU A 192 -0.53 -5.48 -11.40
CA GLU A 192 0.53 -5.19 -12.36
C GLU A 192 1.82 -5.95 -12.01
N PRO A 193 2.49 -6.56 -13.00
CA PRO A 193 3.76 -7.23 -12.73
C PRO A 193 4.82 -6.21 -12.29
N VAL A 194 5.54 -6.50 -11.20
CA VAL A 194 6.61 -5.64 -10.70
C VAL A 194 7.90 -6.42 -10.49
N ASN A 195 9.01 -5.71 -10.55
CA ASN A 195 10.32 -6.25 -10.22
C ASN A 195 10.39 -6.58 -8.73
N HIS A 196 11.01 -7.70 -8.41
CA HIS A 196 11.25 -8.09 -7.03
C HIS A 196 12.70 -8.57 -6.89
N ARG A 197 13.42 -7.90 -6.01
CA ARG A 197 14.85 -8.15 -5.76
C ARG A 197 15.03 -9.00 -4.51
N PRO A 198 16.11 -9.78 -4.41
CA PRO A 198 16.47 -10.43 -3.15
C PRO A 198 16.82 -9.34 -2.13
N ARG A 199 16.46 -9.57 -0.85
CA ARG A 199 16.89 -8.70 0.25
C ARG A 199 18.41 -8.67 0.28
N GLN A 200 18.99 -7.49 0.22
CA GLN A 200 20.45 -7.32 0.20
C GLN A 200 21.02 -7.12 1.61
N ARG A 201 20.23 -6.55 2.54
CA ARG A 201 20.64 -6.17 3.89
C ARG A 201 19.50 -6.39 4.89
N GLY A 202 19.86 -6.61 6.18
CA GLY A 202 18.88 -6.77 7.26
C GLY A 202 18.39 -8.21 7.48
N VAL A 203 17.76 -8.45 8.64
CA VAL A 203 17.22 -9.76 9.06
C VAL A 203 15.70 -9.71 9.10
N SER A 204 15.03 -10.82 8.73
CA SER A 204 13.57 -10.91 8.82
C SER A 204 13.10 -11.03 10.27
N ASN A 205 12.34 -10.07 10.75
CA ASN A 205 11.90 -9.95 12.15
C ASN A 205 10.67 -10.80 12.52
N TYR A 206 10.25 -11.80 11.73
CA TYR A 206 8.94 -12.44 11.95
C TYR A 206 8.94 -13.97 11.93
N GLY A 207 8.30 -14.61 12.93
CA GLY A 207 8.04 -16.05 13.01
C GLY A 207 6.93 -16.54 12.06
N LEU A 208 6.96 -17.83 11.69
CA LEU A 208 6.05 -18.42 10.68
C LEU A 208 4.67 -18.80 11.27
N PHE A 209 4.61 -19.27 12.51
CA PHE A 209 3.38 -19.84 13.10
C PHE A 209 2.39 -18.80 13.61
N ASP A 210 2.86 -17.71 14.21
CA ASP A 210 2.01 -16.62 14.68
C ASP A 210 1.25 -15.93 13.54
N ARG A 211 1.88 -15.87 12.37
CA ARG A 211 1.29 -15.28 11.15
C ARG A 211 0.14 -16.07 10.56
N LEU A 212 0.15 -17.40 10.71
CA LEU A 212 -0.88 -18.24 10.10
C LEU A 212 -2.20 -18.10 10.84
N TRP A 213 -2.16 -18.17 12.18
CA TRP A 213 -3.36 -18.08 12.99
C TRP A 213 -4.01 -16.68 12.94
N VAL A 214 -3.20 -15.65 13.08
CA VAL A 214 -3.64 -14.26 12.94
C VAL A 214 -4.26 -14.04 11.55
N GLY A 215 -3.62 -14.54 10.49
CA GLY A 215 -4.14 -14.42 9.13
C GLY A 215 -5.48 -15.11 8.92
N ILE A 216 -5.78 -16.21 9.62
CA ILE A 216 -7.08 -16.90 9.57
C ILE A 216 -8.16 -16.06 10.28
N VAL A 217 -7.87 -15.55 11.47
CA VAL A 217 -8.79 -14.69 12.23
C VAL A 217 -9.11 -13.42 11.44
N ASP A 218 -8.08 -12.76 10.90
CA ASP A 218 -8.24 -11.56 10.05
C ASP A 218 -9.10 -11.86 8.82
N LEU A 219 -8.91 -13.02 8.18
CA LEU A 219 -9.70 -13.43 7.02
C LEU A 219 -11.20 -13.52 7.33
N PHE A 220 -11.58 -14.10 8.47
CA PHE A 220 -12.97 -14.14 8.92
C PHE A 220 -13.50 -12.74 9.27
N GLY A 221 -12.69 -11.90 9.91
CA GLY A 221 -13.01 -10.51 10.22
C GLY A 221 -13.29 -9.70 8.95
N VAL A 222 -12.41 -9.81 7.94
CA VAL A 222 -12.60 -9.13 6.64
C VAL A 222 -13.80 -9.69 5.90
N MET A 223 -14.03 -11.00 5.93
CA MET A 223 -15.23 -11.61 5.35
C MET A 223 -16.52 -11.08 5.97
N TRP A 224 -16.52 -10.86 7.29
CA TRP A 224 -17.63 -10.20 8.00
C TRP A 224 -17.79 -8.75 7.53
N LEU A 225 -16.69 -7.97 7.44
CA LEU A 225 -16.72 -6.60 6.93
C LEU A 225 -17.30 -6.53 5.51
N MET A 226 -16.87 -7.42 4.61
CA MET A 226 -17.37 -7.50 3.23
C MET A 226 -18.88 -7.68 3.15
N ARG A 227 -19.49 -8.43 4.09
CA ARG A 227 -20.93 -8.66 4.16
C ARG A 227 -21.72 -7.49 4.78
N ARG A 228 -21.05 -6.57 5.47
CA ARG A 228 -21.65 -5.43 6.17
C ARG A 228 -21.53 -4.11 5.42
N GLY A 229 -20.91 -4.12 4.24
CA GLY A 229 -20.85 -2.95 3.37
C GLY A 229 -22.25 -2.53 2.91
N LYS A 230 -22.54 -1.22 3.02
CA LYS A 230 -23.72 -0.57 2.43
C LYS A 230 -23.26 0.70 1.78
N ASN A 231 -23.53 0.85 0.50
CA ASN A 231 -23.22 2.05 -0.26
C ASN A 231 -24.52 2.84 -0.48
N PRO A 232 -24.83 3.85 0.34
CA PRO A 232 -26.02 4.66 0.16
C PRO A 232 -25.89 5.44 -1.15
N VAL A 233 -26.99 5.52 -1.89
CA VAL A 233 -27.13 6.39 -3.06
C VAL A 233 -27.95 7.60 -2.62
N LEU A 234 -27.34 8.78 -2.66
CA LEU A 234 -28.07 10.02 -2.39
C LEU A 234 -28.97 10.34 -3.59
N VAL A 235 -30.20 10.64 -3.31
CA VAL A 235 -31.15 11.19 -4.28
C VAL A 235 -31.18 12.69 -4.03
N ALA A 236 -30.79 13.50 -5.02
CA ALA A 236 -30.88 14.94 -4.92
C ALA A 236 -32.32 15.39 -5.15
N GLU A 237 -32.82 16.26 -4.28
CA GLU A 237 -34.19 16.79 -4.38
C GLU A 237 -34.30 18.03 -5.25
N ASN A 238 -33.15 18.72 -5.54
CA ASN A 238 -33.09 19.93 -6.35
C ASN A 238 -32.16 19.72 -7.59
N GLU A 239 -32.42 20.46 -8.68
CA GLU A 239 -31.61 20.34 -9.92
C GLU A 239 -30.12 20.63 -9.71
N ALA A 240 -29.75 21.61 -8.87
CA ALA A 240 -28.36 21.92 -8.53
C ALA A 240 -27.65 20.78 -7.79
N GLU A 241 -28.38 20.09 -6.87
CA GLU A 241 -27.88 18.93 -6.15
C GLU A 241 -27.82 17.69 -7.05
N THR A 242 -28.75 17.60 -8.04
CA THR A 242 -28.74 16.55 -9.06
C THR A 242 -27.50 16.62 -9.94
N GLU A 243 -27.03 17.82 -10.26
CA GLU A 243 -25.82 18.00 -11.06
C GLU A 243 -24.54 17.69 -10.25
N ALA A 244 -24.48 18.09 -8.98
CA ALA A 244 -23.40 17.72 -8.05
C ALA A 244 -23.38 16.20 -7.82
N ALA A 245 -24.53 15.57 -7.63
CA ALA A 245 -24.69 14.12 -7.51
C ALA A 245 -24.34 13.38 -8.80
N ARG A 246 -24.59 13.95 -9.99
CA ARG A 246 -24.16 13.40 -11.29
C ARG A 246 -22.66 13.50 -11.48
N ARG A 247 -22.02 14.60 -11.10
CA ARG A 247 -20.56 14.75 -11.11
C ARG A 247 -19.88 13.78 -10.15
N GLY A 248 -20.47 13.56 -8.98
CA GLY A 248 -20.04 12.51 -8.04
C GLY A 248 -20.29 11.08 -8.53
N LYS A 249 -21.32 10.86 -9.38
CA LYS A 249 -21.67 9.54 -9.95
C LYS A 249 -20.87 9.19 -11.20
N MET A 250 -20.30 10.14 -11.94
CA MET A 250 -19.37 9.82 -13.04
C MET A 250 -18.07 9.20 -12.53
N GLY A 251 -17.79 9.25 -11.22
CA GLY A 251 -16.74 8.47 -10.57
C GLY A 251 -17.20 7.11 -10.02
N VAL A 252 -18.45 6.67 -10.25
CA VAL A 252 -19.03 5.46 -9.61
C VAL A 252 -19.59 4.44 -10.60
N ARG A 253 -19.43 4.65 -11.93
CA ARG A 253 -19.84 3.63 -12.92
C ARG A 253 -18.73 3.39 -13.95
N ALA A 254 -18.11 2.25 -13.86
CA ALA A 254 -17.91 1.28 -14.93
C ALA A 254 -17.66 -0.08 -14.29
#